data_57e9eb9c5468f6ae519150dd01b86577
#
_entry.id   57e9eb9c5468f6ae519150dd01b86577
#
_cell.length_a   1.000
_cell.length_b   1.000
_cell.length_c   1.000
_cell.angle_alpha   90.00
_cell.angle_beta   90.00
_cell.angle_gamma   90.00
#
_symmetry.space_group_name_H-M   'P 1'
#
loop_
_entity.id
_entity.type
_entity.pdbx_description
1 polymer ?
#
loop_
_entity_poly.entity_id
_entity_poly.type
_entity_poly.pdbx_seq_one_letter_code
_entity_poly.pdbx_strand_id
1 'polypeptide(L)'
;MSDRLVELRIENKRLKDQVENLEQKVLSLVGMIELYASGGSENKNVLNDQILQLIHSTRSQLNIVSIKFDRFYATELKKAAQRGIPVLMVTNDRSKIPKEYQDFYDELKATPGIQIINNPNVRYLLIFNEEMSIYSGGSLDKQELESSILVSTIIRTQAKLRKVVEIFNLMLPSFMRS
;
A
#
# COMPACT_ATOMS: atom_id res chain seq x y z
N MET A 1 12.99 8.45 57.81
CA MET A 1 13.60 9.09 56.62
C MET A 1 14.10 8.08 55.57
N SER A 2 14.55 6.91 55.98
CA SER A 2 15.05 5.88 55.10
C SER A 2 13.98 5.28 54.14
N ASP A 3 12.77 5.02 54.65
CA ASP A 3 11.70 4.35 53.86
C ASP A 3 11.21 5.19 52.67
N ARG A 4 11.04 6.52 52.90
CA ARG A 4 10.63 7.43 51.84
C ARG A 4 11.65 7.56 50.70
N LEU A 5 12.95 7.43 51.00
CA LEU A 5 14.00 7.42 49.99
C LEU A 5 14.02 6.11 49.17
N VAL A 6 13.69 5.01 49.83
CA VAL A 6 13.57 3.70 49.18
C VAL A 6 12.34 3.69 48.25
N GLU A 7 11.18 4.16 48.71
CA GLU A 7 9.98 4.31 47.90
C GLU A 7 10.21 5.19 46.67
N LEU A 8 10.83 6.34 46.82
CA LEU A 8 11.16 7.26 45.72
C LEU A 8 12.15 6.61 44.70
N ARG A 9 13.08 5.77 45.16
CA ARG A 9 13.99 5.07 44.26
C ARG A 9 13.24 3.97 43.47
N ILE A 10 12.34 3.25 44.10
CA ILE A 10 11.51 2.24 43.43
C ILE A 10 10.61 2.90 42.39
N GLU A 11 9.94 3.99 42.75
CA GLU A 11 9.08 4.74 41.85
C GLU A 11 9.87 5.32 40.66
N ASN A 12 11.04 5.88 40.90
CA ASN A 12 11.90 6.41 39.85
C ASN A 12 12.37 5.34 38.88
N LYS A 13 12.73 4.15 39.39
CA LYS A 13 13.07 3.01 38.56
C LYS A 13 11.90 2.57 37.69
N ARG A 14 10.71 2.42 38.30
CA ARG A 14 9.48 2.05 37.58
C ARG A 14 9.14 3.06 36.49
N LEU A 15 9.25 4.35 36.75
CA LEU A 15 9.01 5.41 35.76
C LEU A 15 10.02 5.37 34.62
N LYS A 16 11.31 5.12 34.92
CA LYS A 16 12.33 4.93 33.89
C LYS A 16 12.02 3.73 32.98
N ASP A 17 11.65 2.60 33.56
CA ASP A 17 11.30 1.39 32.83
C ASP A 17 10.04 1.63 31.94
N GLN A 18 9.07 2.43 32.43
CA GLN A 18 7.89 2.82 31.64
C GLN A 18 8.26 3.74 30.48
N VAL A 19 9.12 4.74 30.71
CA VAL A 19 9.59 5.66 29.65
C VAL A 19 10.32 4.88 28.58
N GLU A 20 11.26 4.00 28.93
CA GLU A 20 12.00 3.18 28.00
C GLU A 20 11.09 2.26 27.16
N ASN A 21 10.09 1.66 27.79
CA ASN A 21 9.08 0.82 27.10
C ASN A 21 8.22 1.66 26.13
N LEU A 22 7.83 2.88 26.52
CA LEU A 22 7.10 3.79 25.64
C LEU A 22 7.97 4.28 24.48
N GLU A 23 9.23 4.61 24.72
CA GLU A 23 10.18 4.99 23.67
C GLU A 23 10.36 3.86 22.66
N GLN A 24 10.55 2.61 23.12
CA GLN A 24 10.64 1.44 22.23
C GLN A 24 9.37 1.24 21.41
N LYS A 25 8.18 1.42 22.03
CA LYS A 25 6.91 1.36 21.30
C LYS A 25 6.78 2.46 20.26
N VAL A 26 7.17 3.68 20.58
CA VAL A 26 7.16 4.80 19.63
C VAL A 26 8.13 4.53 18.48
N LEU A 27 9.35 4.09 18.76
CA LEU A 27 10.35 3.74 17.74
C LEU A 27 9.87 2.60 16.84
N SER A 28 9.21 1.59 17.40
CA SER A 28 8.62 0.50 16.61
C SER A 28 7.49 0.97 15.69
N LEU A 29 6.70 1.95 16.14
CA LEU A 29 5.61 2.53 15.34
C LEU A 29 6.14 3.46 14.25
N VAL A 30 7.16 4.26 14.54
CA VAL A 30 7.79 5.18 13.57
C VAL A 30 8.56 4.40 12.51
N GLY A 31 9.27 3.33 12.87
CA GLY A 31 10.01 2.49 11.93
C GLY A 31 9.13 1.61 11.00
N MET A 32 7.81 1.56 11.23
CA MET A 32 6.85 0.77 10.43
C MET A 32 6.05 1.61 9.43
N ILE A 33 6.22 2.92 9.42
CA ILE A 33 5.68 3.85 8.42
C ILE A 33 6.86 4.59 7.81
N GLU A 34 7.10 4.32 6.54
CA GLU A 34 8.20 4.91 5.80
C GLU A 34 7.64 5.90 4.78
N LEU A 35 8.24 7.10 4.72
CA LEU A 35 7.95 8.11 3.72
C LEU A 35 9.09 8.15 2.70
N TYR A 36 8.73 8.09 1.43
CA TYR A 36 9.66 8.18 0.33
C TYR A 36 9.28 9.31 -0.62
N ALA A 37 10.28 10.04 -1.09
CA ALA A 37 10.16 10.82 -2.30
C ALA A 37 10.60 9.93 -3.48
N SER A 38 9.75 9.78 -4.49
CA SER A 38 10.04 9.05 -5.71
C SER A 38 9.99 9.99 -6.91
N GLY A 39 10.72 9.64 -7.96
CA GLY A 39 10.79 10.44 -9.18
C GLY A 39 11.97 11.40 -9.21
N GLY A 40 12.18 12.06 -10.35
CA GLY A 40 13.35 12.89 -10.59
C GLY A 40 14.62 12.06 -10.88
N SER A 41 15.77 12.73 -10.96
CA SER A 41 17.01 12.09 -11.41
C SER A 41 17.60 11.06 -10.43
N GLU A 42 17.46 11.30 -9.12
CA GLU A 42 18.12 10.48 -8.10
C GLU A 42 17.26 9.32 -7.60
N ASN A 43 15.92 9.48 -7.58
CA ASN A 43 14.98 8.52 -7.01
C ASN A 43 14.00 7.94 -8.05
N LYS A 44 14.42 7.89 -9.31
CA LYS A 44 13.57 7.59 -10.47
C LYS A 44 12.78 6.29 -10.32
N ASN A 45 13.40 5.22 -9.85
CA ASN A 45 12.81 3.88 -9.82
C ASN A 45 12.30 3.45 -8.43
N VAL A 46 12.51 4.23 -7.39
CA VAL A 46 12.23 3.82 -6.01
C VAL A 46 10.80 3.29 -5.83
N LEU A 47 9.80 4.02 -6.31
CA LEU A 47 8.41 3.61 -6.14
C LEU A 47 8.05 2.40 -7.02
N ASN A 48 8.54 2.33 -8.26
CA ASN A 48 8.35 1.17 -9.13
C ASN A 48 8.96 -0.09 -8.49
N ASP A 49 10.17 -0.01 -7.96
CA ASP A 49 10.84 -1.16 -7.33
C ASP A 49 10.08 -1.65 -6.10
N GLN A 50 9.57 -0.73 -5.27
CA GLN A 50 8.75 -1.07 -4.09
C GLN A 50 7.43 -1.74 -4.48
N ILE A 51 6.74 -1.24 -5.52
CA ILE A 51 5.51 -1.83 -6.04
C ILE A 51 5.78 -3.22 -6.59
N LEU A 52 6.84 -3.40 -7.38
CA LEU A 52 7.22 -4.72 -7.92
C LEU A 52 7.56 -5.71 -6.80
N GLN A 53 8.31 -5.26 -5.78
CA GLN A 53 8.61 -6.09 -4.62
C GLN A 53 7.32 -6.54 -3.92
N LEU A 54 6.34 -5.64 -3.72
CA LEU A 54 5.05 -5.97 -3.14
C LEU A 54 4.30 -7.00 -3.99
N ILE A 55 4.20 -6.79 -5.30
CA ILE A 55 3.52 -7.73 -6.23
C ILE A 55 4.18 -9.11 -6.17
N HIS A 56 5.50 -9.16 -6.18
CA HIS A 56 6.25 -10.42 -6.21
C HIS A 56 6.23 -11.16 -4.86
N SER A 57 6.19 -10.44 -3.74
CA SER A 57 6.15 -11.03 -2.40
C SER A 57 4.75 -11.46 -1.95
N THR A 58 3.69 -11.03 -2.65
CA THR A 58 2.31 -11.38 -2.31
C THR A 58 2.07 -12.89 -2.36
N ARG A 59 1.43 -13.42 -1.31
CA ARG A 59 1.13 -14.86 -1.16
C ARG A 59 -0.37 -15.16 -1.09
N SER A 60 -1.19 -14.23 -0.60
CA SER A 60 -2.63 -14.43 -0.40
C SER A 60 -3.46 -13.70 -1.45
N GLN A 61 -3.54 -12.40 -1.39
CA GLN A 61 -4.34 -11.57 -2.29
C GLN A 61 -3.66 -10.23 -2.51
N LEU A 62 -3.72 -9.73 -3.73
CA LEU A 62 -3.25 -8.41 -4.11
C LEU A 62 -4.45 -7.48 -4.30
N ASN A 63 -4.47 -6.36 -3.58
CA ASN A 63 -5.52 -5.36 -3.66
C ASN A 63 -4.96 -4.04 -4.18
N ILE A 64 -5.67 -3.42 -5.11
CA ILE A 64 -5.19 -2.26 -5.85
C ILE A 64 -6.30 -1.22 -6.01
N VAL A 65 -5.95 0.04 -5.79
CA VAL A 65 -6.72 1.21 -6.24
C VAL A 65 -5.81 2.02 -7.14
N SER A 66 -6.20 2.23 -8.39
CA SER A 66 -5.41 3.03 -9.34
C SER A 66 -6.32 3.69 -10.38
N ILE A 67 -6.01 4.91 -10.75
CA ILE A 67 -6.79 5.67 -11.76
C ILE A 67 -6.74 4.97 -13.11
N LYS A 68 -5.55 4.50 -13.50
CA LYS A 68 -5.25 3.76 -14.73
C LYS A 68 -4.07 2.82 -14.49
N PHE A 69 -3.74 2.01 -15.47
CA PHE A 69 -2.53 1.17 -15.46
C PHE A 69 -2.00 1.00 -16.88
N ASP A 70 -0.68 0.88 -17.01
CA ASP A 70 0.00 0.67 -18.27
C ASP A 70 0.20 -0.82 -18.61
N ARG A 71 0.80 -1.07 -19.78
CA ARG A 71 1.13 -2.41 -20.24
C ARG A 71 2.11 -3.14 -19.31
N PHE A 72 3.06 -2.41 -18.74
CA PHE A 72 4.06 -3.00 -17.86
C PHE A 72 3.39 -3.60 -16.62
N TYR A 73 2.60 -2.82 -15.89
CA TYR A 73 1.88 -3.31 -14.71
C TYR A 73 0.78 -4.31 -15.06
N ALA A 74 0.07 -4.15 -16.18
CA ALA A 74 -0.87 -5.16 -16.65
C ALA A 74 -0.20 -6.54 -16.81
N THR A 75 1.02 -6.56 -17.33
CA THR A 75 1.81 -7.80 -17.46
C THR A 75 2.20 -8.39 -16.11
N GLU A 76 2.65 -7.57 -15.15
CA GLU A 76 3.03 -8.04 -13.81
C GLU A 76 1.81 -8.58 -13.02
N LEU A 77 0.64 -7.94 -13.16
CA LEU A 77 -0.60 -8.43 -12.54
C LEU A 77 -1.07 -9.76 -13.14
N LYS A 78 -0.94 -9.95 -14.47
CA LYS A 78 -1.21 -11.25 -15.10
C LYS A 78 -0.28 -12.34 -14.57
N LYS A 79 1.02 -12.05 -14.42
CA LYS A 79 1.98 -12.99 -13.83
C LYS A 79 1.60 -13.35 -12.39
N ALA A 80 1.12 -12.38 -11.58
CA ALA A 80 0.63 -12.66 -10.24
C ALA A 80 -0.58 -13.60 -10.27
N ALA A 81 -1.57 -13.33 -11.12
CA ALA A 81 -2.73 -14.20 -11.29
C ALA A 81 -2.35 -15.61 -11.77
N GLN A 82 -1.38 -15.74 -12.69
CA GLN A 82 -0.85 -17.03 -13.14
C GLN A 82 -0.16 -17.83 -12.03
N ARG A 83 0.39 -17.16 -11.01
CA ARG A 83 0.90 -17.81 -9.79
C ARG A 83 -0.19 -18.25 -8.83
N GLY A 84 -1.47 -18.03 -9.17
CA GLY A 84 -2.61 -18.33 -8.31
C GLY A 84 -2.92 -17.27 -7.29
N ILE A 85 -2.37 -16.05 -7.41
CA ILE A 85 -2.66 -14.92 -6.52
C ILE A 85 -3.89 -14.18 -7.03
N PRO A 86 -5.02 -14.16 -6.29
CA PRO A 86 -6.17 -13.34 -6.64
C PRO A 86 -5.81 -11.85 -6.64
N VAL A 87 -6.24 -11.14 -7.68
CA VAL A 87 -6.04 -9.69 -7.81
C VAL A 87 -7.39 -9.01 -7.81
N LEU A 88 -7.62 -8.10 -6.87
CA LEU A 88 -8.79 -7.24 -6.82
C LEU A 88 -8.37 -5.79 -7.07
N MET A 89 -8.81 -5.24 -8.19
CA MET A 89 -8.46 -3.89 -8.63
C MET A 89 -9.69 -2.99 -8.67
N VAL A 90 -9.59 -1.84 -8.02
CA VAL A 90 -10.54 -0.73 -8.14
C VAL A 90 -9.91 0.32 -9.03
N THR A 91 -10.56 0.65 -10.15
CA THR A 91 -10.08 1.62 -11.12
C THR A 91 -11.23 2.44 -11.73
N ASN A 92 -10.91 3.44 -12.52
CA ASN A 92 -11.92 4.21 -13.24
C ASN A 92 -12.70 3.34 -14.25
N ASP A 93 -13.84 3.85 -14.67
CA ASP A 93 -14.60 3.26 -15.76
C ASP A 93 -13.75 3.22 -17.05
N ARG A 94 -13.89 2.15 -17.83
CA ARG A 94 -13.17 1.96 -19.10
C ARG A 94 -13.27 3.18 -20.04
N SER A 95 -14.43 3.80 -20.08
CA SER A 95 -14.66 4.99 -20.93
C SER A 95 -13.86 6.21 -20.53
N LYS A 96 -13.40 6.28 -19.27
CA LYS A 96 -12.58 7.37 -18.72
C LYS A 96 -11.08 7.08 -18.79
N ILE A 97 -10.72 5.83 -19.09
CA ILE A 97 -9.32 5.43 -19.29
C ILE A 97 -8.89 5.88 -20.69
N PRO A 98 -7.68 6.47 -20.85
CA PRO A 98 -7.15 6.84 -22.17
C PRO A 98 -7.19 5.66 -23.15
N LYS A 99 -7.49 5.93 -24.41
CA LYS A 99 -7.68 4.89 -25.44
C LYS A 99 -6.50 3.93 -25.53
N GLU A 100 -5.30 4.41 -25.36
CA GLU A 100 -4.04 3.65 -25.37
C GLU A 100 -3.94 2.58 -24.27
N TYR A 101 -4.73 2.72 -23.17
CA TYR A 101 -4.74 1.76 -22.04
C TYR A 101 -5.98 0.85 -22.05
N GLN A 102 -6.95 1.08 -22.92
CA GLN A 102 -8.21 0.32 -22.92
C GLN A 102 -8.03 -1.15 -23.28
N ASP A 103 -7.10 -1.45 -24.19
CA ASP A 103 -6.78 -2.83 -24.57
C ASP A 103 -6.22 -3.60 -23.36
N PHE A 104 -5.36 -2.98 -22.57
CA PHE A 104 -4.82 -3.59 -21.35
C PHE A 104 -5.88 -3.77 -20.27
N TYR A 105 -6.83 -2.84 -20.18
CA TYR A 105 -7.99 -3.00 -19.31
C TYR A 105 -8.82 -4.22 -19.70
N ASP A 106 -9.15 -4.37 -20.98
CA ASP A 106 -9.93 -5.50 -21.49
C ASP A 106 -9.20 -6.83 -21.29
N GLU A 107 -7.89 -6.85 -21.54
CA GLU A 107 -7.04 -8.02 -21.29
C GLU A 107 -7.01 -8.43 -19.81
N LEU A 108 -6.84 -7.47 -18.89
CA LEU A 108 -6.87 -7.78 -17.46
C LEU A 108 -8.22 -8.27 -17.00
N LYS A 109 -9.30 -7.65 -17.48
CA LYS A 109 -10.67 -8.05 -17.14
C LYS A 109 -11.00 -9.46 -17.61
N ALA A 110 -10.40 -9.90 -18.72
CA ALA A 110 -10.54 -11.26 -19.25
C ALA A 110 -9.62 -12.29 -18.57
N THR A 111 -8.65 -11.85 -17.76
CA THR A 111 -7.67 -12.73 -17.12
C THR A 111 -8.27 -13.43 -15.91
N PRO A 112 -8.31 -14.78 -15.85
CA PRO A 112 -8.76 -15.52 -14.68
C PRO A 112 -7.95 -15.14 -13.42
N GLY A 113 -8.64 -14.97 -12.29
CA GLY A 113 -8.01 -14.56 -11.03
C GLY A 113 -7.86 -13.04 -10.86
N ILE A 114 -8.22 -12.25 -11.87
CA ILE A 114 -8.25 -10.78 -11.77
C ILE A 114 -9.70 -10.30 -11.79
N GLN A 115 -10.08 -9.54 -10.78
CA GLN A 115 -11.37 -8.88 -10.69
C GLN A 115 -11.19 -7.37 -10.73
N ILE A 116 -11.90 -6.71 -11.64
CA ILE A 116 -11.90 -5.25 -11.79
C ILE A 116 -13.24 -4.69 -11.34
N ILE A 117 -13.19 -3.73 -10.43
CA ILE A 117 -14.31 -2.93 -9.94
C ILE A 117 -14.15 -1.51 -10.44
N ASN A 118 -15.18 -0.96 -11.06
CA ASN A 118 -15.17 0.41 -11.54
C ASN A 118 -15.69 1.37 -10.46
N ASN A 119 -14.91 2.39 -10.15
CA ASN A 119 -15.28 3.46 -9.24
C ASN A 119 -14.77 4.81 -9.79
N PRO A 120 -15.66 5.75 -10.15
CA PRO A 120 -15.29 7.02 -10.74
C PRO A 120 -14.61 7.98 -9.75
N ASN A 121 -14.58 7.64 -8.47
CA ASN A 121 -14.00 8.46 -7.40
C ASN A 121 -12.54 8.13 -7.11
N VAL A 122 -11.93 7.21 -7.83
CA VAL A 122 -10.49 6.89 -7.70
C VAL A 122 -9.65 8.12 -8.07
N ARG A 123 -8.74 8.52 -7.16
CA ARG A 123 -7.88 9.71 -7.29
C ARG A 123 -6.43 9.47 -6.87
N TYR A 124 -6.10 8.26 -6.41
CA TYR A 124 -4.79 7.93 -5.85
C TYR A 124 -4.39 6.50 -6.19
N LEU A 125 -3.14 6.20 -5.94
CA LEU A 125 -2.59 4.86 -6.00
C LEU A 125 -2.55 4.28 -4.57
N LEU A 126 -3.16 3.13 -4.39
CA LEU A 126 -3.05 2.30 -3.20
C LEU A 126 -2.86 0.86 -3.64
N ILE A 127 -1.81 0.21 -3.20
CA ILE A 127 -1.58 -1.22 -3.44
C ILE A 127 -1.16 -1.87 -2.14
N PHE A 128 -1.74 -3.01 -1.81
CA PHE A 128 -1.42 -3.72 -0.58
C PHE A 128 -1.66 -5.22 -0.67
N ASN A 129 -0.94 -5.92 0.16
CA ASN A 129 -1.06 -7.35 0.41
C ASN A 129 -1.17 -7.60 1.94
N GLU A 130 -0.95 -8.84 2.38
CA GLU A 130 -0.98 -9.25 3.78
C GLU A 130 0.15 -8.66 4.64
N GLU A 131 1.24 -8.20 4.05
CA GLU A 131 2.46 -7.77 4.76
C GLU A 131 2.69 -6.26 4.71
N MET A 132 2.29 -5.61 3.61
CA MET A 132 2.58 -4.18 3.42
C MET A 132 1.56 -3.48 2.53
N SER A 133 1.51 -2.16 2.67
CA SER A 133 0.73 -1.25 1.84
C SER A 133 1.60 -0.11 1.35
N ILE A 134 1.40 0.26 0.10
CA ILE A 134 2.00 1.46 -0.52
C ILE A 134 0.86 2.39 -0.91
N TYR A 135 0.90 3.61 -0.42
CA TYR A 135 0.02 4.71 -0.82
C TYR A 135 0.83 5.80 -1.50
N SER A 136 0.35 6.30 -2.62
CA SER A 136 1.00 7.39 -3.36
C SER A 136 -0.01 8.18 -4.20
N GLY A 137 0.39 9.33 -4.69
CA GLY A 137 -0.22 9.94 -5.87
C GLY A 137 0.06 9.13 -7.13
N GLY A 138 -0.46 9.58 -8.26
CA GLY A 138 -0.26 8.93 -9.56
C GLY A 138 -1.09 7.67 -9.76
N SER A 139 -0.63 6.84 -10.67
CA SER A 139 -1.30 5.60 -11.08
C SER A 139 -0.29 4.48 -11.36
N LEU A 140 -0.75 3.26 -11.62
CA LEU A 140 0.10 2.14 -12.05
C LEU A 140 0.58 2.32 -13.49
N ASP A 141 1.33 3.38 -13.71
CA ASP A 141 1.98 3.71 -14.98
C ASP A 141 3.46 3.92 -14.70
N LYS A 142 4.29 3.05 -15.25
CA LYS A 142 5.74 3.02 -14.97
C LYS A 142 6.39 4.36 -15.30
N GLN A 143 6.08 4.94 -16.45
CA GLN A 143 6.67 6.20 -16.86
C GLN A 143 6.18 7.38 -16.00
N GLU A 144 4.89 7.40 -15.63
CA GLU A 144 4.34 8.41 -14.72
C GLU A 144 5.04 8.36 -13.35
N LEU A 145 5.21 7.18 -12.80
CA LEU A 145 5.89 6.99 -11.50
C LEU A 145 7.38 7.32 -11.53
N GLU A 146 8.03 7.16 -12.68
CA GLU A 146 9.44 7.52 -12.88
C GLU A 146 9.65 9.04 -13.08
N SER A 147 8.74 9.71 -13.78
CA SER A 147 8.88 11.10 -14.19
C SER A 147 8.30 12.11 -13.20
N SER A 148 7.30 11.70 -12.41
CA SER A 148 6.62 12.58 -11.48
C SER A 148 7.30 12.56 -10.12
N ILE A 149 7.44 13.74 -9.49
CA ILE A 149 7.89 13.81 -8.09
C ILE A 149 6.70 13.48 -7.20
N LEU A 150 6.74 12.31 -6.58
CA LEU A 150 5.67 11.77 -5.76
C LEU A 150 6.16 11.52 -4.33
N VAL A 151 5.27 11.74 -3.38
CA VAL A 151 5.47 11.30 -2.00
C VAL A 151 4.67 10.02 -1.82
N SER A 152 5.35 8.96 -1.40
CA SER A 152 4.74 7.67 -1.11
C SER A 152 4.92 7.28 0.35
N THR A 153 3.92 6.57 0.87
CA THR A 153 3.92 6.04 2.23
C THR A 153 3.88 4.53 2.18
N ILE A 154 4.80 3.88 2.87
CA ILE A 154 4.82 2.42 3.03
C ILE A 154 4.44 2.09 4.47
N ILE A 155 3.46 1.20 4.64
CA ILE A 155 2.92 0.77 5.92
C ILE A 155 3.12 -0.75 6.04
N ARG A 156 3.76 -1.20 7.14
CA ARG A 156 4.00 -2.63 7.42
C ARG A 156 3.38 -3.10 8.74
N THR A 157 2.82 -2.19 9.53
CA THR A 157 2.20 -2.51 10.82
C THR A 157 0.82 -3.14 10.62
N GLN A 158 0.56 -4.32 11.18
CA GLN A 158 -0.71 -5.02 11.04
C GLN A 158 -1.93 -4.19 11.47
N ALA A 159 -1.81 -3.44 12.57
CA ALA A 159 -2.89 -2.56 13.02
C ALA A 159 -3.24 -1.46 11.98
N LYS A 160 -2.23 -0.93 11.28
CA LYS A 160 -2.44 0.07 10.21
C LYS A 160 -2.91 -0.58 8.91
N LEU A 161 -2.43 -1.79 8.59
CA LEU A 161 -2.92 -2.55 7.43
C LEU A 161 -4.41 -2.87 7.54
N ARG A 162 -4.92 -3.19 8.73
CA ARG A 162 -6.37 -3.35 8.96
C ARG A 162 -7.12 -2.07 8.59
N LYS A 163 -6.58 -0.89 8.94
CA LYS A 163 -7.17 0.39 8.57
C LYS A 163 -7.14 0.63 7.06
N VAL A 164 -6.09 0.21 6.38
CA VAL A 164 -5.99 0.25 4.91
C VAL A 164 -7.09 -0.62 4.28
N VAL A 165 -7.33 -1.82 4.80
CA VAL A 165 -8.42 -2.70 4.34
C VAL A 165 -9.80 -2.04 4.53
N GLU A 166 -10.05 -1.40 5.68
CA GLU A 166 -11.29 -0.66 5.91
C GLU A 166 -11.48 0.47 4.87
N ILE A 167 -10.43 1.25 4.59
CA ILE A 167 -10.46 2.31 3.59
C ILE A 167 -10.72 1.74 2.19
N PHE A 168 -10.04 0.65 1.84
CA PHE A 168 -10.25 -0.04 0.56
C PHE A 168 -11.68 -0.54 0.40
N ASN A 169 -12.26 -1.12 1.45
CA ASN A 169 -13.64 -1.59 1.45
C ASN A 169 -14.65 -0.47 1.15
N LEU A 170 -14.37 0.78 1.52
CA LEU A 170 -15.24 1.92 1.17
C LEU A 170 -15.31 2.18 -0.35
N MET A 171 -14.30 1.73 -1.11
CA MET A 171 -14.27 1.86 -2.56
C MET A 171 -15.05 0.74 -3.27
N LEU A 172 -15.38 -0.33 -2.56
CA LEU A 172 -16.11 -1.47 -3.11
C LEU A 172 -17.62 -1.25 -3.08
N PRO A 173 -18.39 -1.88 -3.98
CA PRO A 173 -19.83 -1.96 -3.89
C PRO A 173 -20.28 -2.55 -2.54
N SER A 174 -21.44 -2.13 -2.04
CA SER A 174 -21.94 -2.54 -0.70
C SER A 174 -22.04 -4.05 -0.51
N PHE A 175 -22.37 -4.80 -1.55
CA PHE A 175 -22.47 -6.26 -1.51
C PHE A 175 -21.12 -7.00 -1.44
N MET A 176 -20.01 -6.30 -1.65
CA MET A 176 -18.63 -6.83 -1.55
C MET A 176 -17.91 -6.42 -0.26
N ARG A 177 -18.51 -5.57 0.55
CA ARG A 177 -17.89 -5.10 1.80
C ARG A 177 -18.00 -6.19 2.87
N SER A 178 -16.86 -6.63 3.39
CA SER A 178 -16.73 -7.58 4.50
C SER A 178 -16.65 -6.87 5.85
#